data_d597170a1b157dc7633f84e4faa2772c
#
_entry.id   d597170a1b157dc7633f84e4faa2772c
#
_cell.length_a   1.000
_cell.length_b   1.000
_cell.length_c   1.000
_cell.angle_alpha   90.00
_cell.angle_beta   90.00
_cell.angle_gamma   90.00
#
_symmetry.space_group_name_H-M   'P 1'
#
loop_
_entity.id
_entity.type
_entity.pdbx_description
1 polymer ?
#
loop_
_entity_poly.entity_id
_entity_poly.type
_entity_poly.pdbx_seq_one_letter_code
_entity_poly.pdbx_strand_id
1 'polypeptide(L)'
;MTLEHINQILAFVVFSYSDVHITVAKIIKVPLILFAIWFIVTRIGKLITKTLLAKKLSQDAVHLFTRIYFILSIAILIFTSLEVLSIPLTAFAFVSGAIAIGVGFGAQNIINNFISGWILMWER
;
A
#
# COMPACT_ATOMS: atom_id res chain seq x y z
N MET A 1 -3.61 19.41 34.71
CA MET A 1 -4.23 18.37 33.92
C MET A 1 -3.21 17.27 33.82
N THR A 2 -3.36 16.21 34.61
CA THR A 2 -2.33 15.18 34.79
C THR A 2 -2.31 14.24 33.60
N LEU A 3 -1.14 13.69 33.25
CA LEU A 3 -0.95 12.72 32.15
C LEU A 3 -1.89 11.50 32.28
N GLU A 4 -2.31 11.18 33.50
CA GLU A 4 -3.27 10.10 33.77
C GLU A 4 -4.65 10.40 33.21
N HIS A 5 -5.16 11.64 33.30
CA HIS A 5 -6.44 12.02 32.72
C HIS A 5 -6.41 11.95 31.19
N ILE A 6 -5.30 12.32 30.57
CA ILE A 6 -5.13 12.22 29.10
C ILE A 6 -5.14 10.74 28.68
N ASN A 7 -4.45 9.88 29.41
CA ASN A 7 -4.41 8.44 29.12
C ASN A 7 -5.78 7.78 29.32
N GLN A 8 -6.57 8.19 30.32
CA GLN A 8 -7.93 7.69 30.52
C GLN A 8 -8.86 8.10 29.37
N ILE A 9 -8.77 9.34 28.90
CA ILE A 9 -9.57 9.82 27.76
C ILE A 9 -9.18 9.09 26.48
N LEU A 10 -7.88 8.90 26.23
CA LEU A 10 -7.39 8.21 25.04
C LEU A 10 -7.73 6.71 25.04
N ALA A 11 -7.83 6.09 26.21
CA ALA A 11 -8.21 4.69 26.37
C ALA A 11 -9.74 4.46 26.31
N PHE A 12 -10.54 5.53 26.29
CA PHE A 12 -11.99 5.41 26.27
C PHE A 12 -12.47 4.71 25.00
N VAL A 13 -13.20 3.62 25.14
CA VAL A 13 -13.76 2.84 24.03
C VAL A 13 -15.04 3.51 23.54
N VAL A 14 -15.02 4.06 22.35
CA VAL A 14 -16.17 4.75 21.74
C VAL A 14 -17.15 3.75 21.15
N PHE A 15 -16.64 2.68 20.54
CA PHE A 15 -17.43 1.65 19.91
C PHE A 15 -16.72 0.29 20.04
N SER A 16 -17.51 -0.73 20.37
CA SER A 16 -17.03 -2.11 20.51
C SER A 16 -17.96 -3.03 19.74
N TYR A 17 -17.45 -3.74 18.76
CA TYR A 17 -18.20 -4.75 18.02
C TYR A 17 -17.33 -6.01 17.88
N SER A 18 -17.78 -7.13 18.45
CA SER A 18 -17.00 -8.37 18.54
C SER A 18 -15.63 -8.11 19.19
N ASP A 19 -14.54 -8.45 18.53
CA ASP A 19 -13.16 -8.27 19.00
C ASP A 19 -12.55 -6.90 18.61
N VAL A 20 -13.31 -6.03 17.95
CA VAL A 20 -12.83 -4.72 17.50
C VAL A 20 -13.21 -3.62 18.50
N HIS A 21 -12.21 -3.10 19.22
CA HIS A 21 -12.37 -1.97 20.12
C HIS A 21 -11.84 -0.70 19.48
N ILE A 22 -12.74 0.25 19.18
CA ILE A 22 -12.36 1.57 18.66
C ILE A 22 -12.25 2.54 19.83
N THR A 23 -11.01 2.90 20.16
CA THR A 23 -10.69 3.87 21.22
C THR A 23 -10.54 5.27 20.62
N VAL A 24 -10.68 6.31 21.47
CA VAL A 24 -10.42 7.71 21.08
C VAL A 24 -9.01 7.86 20.50
N ALA A 25 -8.03 7.15 21.05
CA ALA A 25 -6.66 7.14 20.53
C ALA A 25 -6.60 6.65 19.08
N LYS A 26 -7.38 5.62 18.69
CA LYS A 26 -7.42 5.12 17.31
C LYS A 26 -8.04 6.14 16.36
N ILE A 27 -9.10 6.82 16.79
CA ILE A 27 -9.78 7.85 15.99
C ILE A 27 -8.84 9.01 15.66
N ILE A 28 -7.93 9.36 16.58
CA ILE A 28 -6.94 10.42 16.36
C ILE A 28 -5.73 9.90 15.55
N LYS A 29 -5.26 8.69 15.86
CA LYS A 29 -4.08 8.09 15.21
C LYS A 29 -4.31 7.75 13.74
N VAL A 30 -5.50 7.23 13.39
CA VAL A 30 -5.81 6.82 12.00
C VAL A 30 -5.60 7.97 11.01
N PRO A 31 -6.26 9.14 11.15
CA PRO A 31 -6.07 10.23 10.19
C PRO A 31 -4.63 10.76 10.17
N LEU A 32 -3.93 10.75 11.31
CA LEU A 32 -2.54 11.18 11.40
C LEU A 32 -1.62 10.24 10.61
N ILE A 33 -1.79 8.92 10.77
CA ILE A 33 -1.03 7.90 10.04
C ILE A 33 -1.34 7.97 8.55
N LEU A 34 -2.62 8.06 8.18
CA LEU A 34 -3.04 8.19 6.78
C LEU A 34 -2.46 9.44 6.11
N PHE A 35 -2.45 10.56 6.83
CA PHE A 35 -1.85 11.80 6.35
C PHE A 35 -0.33 11.65 6.15
N ALA A 36 0.36 11.02 7.11
CA ALA A 36 1.80 10.76 7.01
C ALA A 36 2.13 9.86 5.82
N ILE A 37 1.38 8.76 5.63
CA ILE A 37 1.59 7.84 4.51
C ILE A 37 1.27 8.55 3.17
N TRP A 38 0.16 9.29 3.10
CA TRP A 38 -0.20 10.07 1.91
C TRP A 38 0.90 11.08 1.54
N PHE A 39 1.46 11.76 2.54
CA PHE A 39 2.55 12.71 2.34
C PHE A 39 3.80 12.01 1.79
N ILE A 40 4.18 10.86 2.38
CA ILE A 40 5.33 10.07 1.95
C ILE A 40 5.12 9.55 0.52
N VAL A 41 3.96 8.97 0.24
CA VAL A 41 3.59 8.44 -1.08
C VAL A 41 3.65 9.53 -2.15
N THR A 42 3.08 10.68 -1.89
CA THR A 42 3.11 11.79 -2.86
C THR A 42 4.51 12.33 -3.10
N ARG A 43 5.35 12.39 -2.07
CA ARG A 43 6.76 12.79 -2.20
C ARG A 43 7.58 11.79 -3.01
N ILE A 44 7.46 10.50 -2.68
CA ILE A 44 8.15 9.43 -3.41
C ILE A 44 7.66 9.38 -4.86
N GLY A 45 6.36 9.47 -5.10
CA GLY A 45 5.80 9.48 -6.46
C GLY A 45 6.38 10.60 -7.33
N LYS A 46 6.50 11.82 -6.79
CA LYS A 46 7.14 12.94 -7.50
C LYS A 46 8.62 12.69 -7.80
N LEU A 47 9.35 12.07 -6.86
CA LEU A 47 10.75 11.70 -7.07
C LEU A 47 10.90 10.63 -8.16
N ILE A 48 10.06 9.60 -8.14
CA ILE A 48 10.03 8.55 -9.16
C ILE A 48 9.80 9.16 -10.55
N THR A 49 8.73 9.95 -10.69
CA THR A 49 8.40 10.60 -11.97
C THR A 49 9.54 11.48 -12.48
N LYS A 50 10.13 12.28 -11.59
CA LYS A 50 11.27 13.14 -11.94
C LYS A 50 12.49 12.33 -12.40
N THR A 51 12.79 11.24 -11.70
CA THR A 51 13.94 10.37 -12.02
C THR A 51 13.73 9.64 -13.34
N LEU A 52 12.51 9.13 -13.59
CA LEU A 52 12.17 8.43 -14.83
C LEU A 52 12.24 9.38 -16.05
N LEU A 53 11.74 10.60 -15.91
CA LEU A 53 11.85 11.62 -16.95
C LEU A 53 13.31 12.02 -17.21
N ALA A 54 14.13 12.13 -16.16
CA ALA A 54 15.56 12.44 -16.30
C ALA A 54 16.33 11.36 -17.04
N LYS A 55 15.89 10.10 -16.95
CA LYS A 55 16.47 8.95 -17.69
C LYS A 55 16.00 8.85 -19.14
N LYS A 56 15.27 9.85 -19.66
CA LYS A 56 14.76 9.90 -21.04
C LYS A 56 13.89 8.67 -21.42
N LEU A 57 13.20 8.07 -20.44
CA LEU A 57 12.23 7.04 -20.75
C LEU A 57 11.07 7.62 -21.57
N SER A 58 10.43 6.78 -22.38
CA SER A 58 9.23 7.19 -23.12
C SER A 58 8.12 7.65 -22.17
N GLN A 59 7.33 8.61 -22.58
CA GLN A 59 6.21 9.12 -21.77
C GLN A 59 5.27 8.00 -21.34
N ASP A 60 5.01 7.04 -22.24
CA ASP A 60 4.15 5.89 -21.97
C ASP A 60 4.70 5.01 -20.83
N ALA A 61 6.03 4.75 -20.83
CA ALA A 61 6.68 4.02 -19.75
C ALA A 61 6.57 4.76 -18.41
N VAL A 62 6.79 6.08 -18.40
CA VAL A 62 6.66 6.91 -17.19
C VAL A 62 5.23 6.85 -16.65
N HIS A 63 4.22 6.96 -17.54
CA HIS A 63 2.81 6.86 -17.17
C HIS A 63 2.46 5.48 -16.59
N LEU A 64 2.95 4.40 -17.21
CA LEU A 64 2.74 3.03 -16.73
C LEU A 64 3.31 2.83 -15.33
N PHE A 65 4.58 3.18 -15.11
CA PHE A 65 5.23 3.06 -13.80
C PHE A 65 4.55 3.90 -12.73
N THR A 66 4.18 5.12 -13.05
CA THR A 66 3.47 6.02 -12.11
C THR A 66 2.09 5.47 -11.75
N ARG A 67 1.38 4.88 -12.71
CA ARG A 67 0.06 4.26 -12.48
C ARG A 67 0.15 3.02 -11.60
N ILE A 68 1.13 2.14 -11.85
CA ILE A 68 1.39 0.96 -11.02
C ILE A 68 1.75 1.41 -9.59
N TYR A 69 2.66 2.37 -9.45
CA TYR A 69 3.03 2.94 -8.16
C TYR A 69 1.82 3.47 -7.40
N PHE A 70 0.94 4.21 -8.07
CA PHE A 70 -0.27 4.78 -7.47
C PHE A 70 -1.25 3.70 -6.99
N ILE A 71 -1.49 2.66 -7.80
CA ILE A 71 -2.36 1.54 -7.44
C ILE A 71 -1.81 0.80 -6.22
N LEU A 72 -0.51 0.49 -6.20
CA LEU A 72 0.13 -0.16 -5.06
C LEU A 72 0.08 0.71 -3.80
N SER A 73 0.26 2.02 -3.95
CA SER A 73 0.19 2.97 -2.84
C SER A 73 -1.21 3.04 -2.23
N ILE A 74 -2.26 3.03 -3.05
CA ILE A 74 -3.65 2.97 -2.56
C ILE A 74 -3.89 1.66 -1.81
N ALA A 75 -3.43 0.54 -2.33
CA ALA A 75 -3.58 -0.74 -1.65
C ALA A 75 -2.91 -0.73 -0.27
N ILE A 76 -1.67 -0.22 -0.18
CA ILE A 76 -0.95 -0.06 1.10
C ILE A 76 -1.72 0.84 2.06
N LEU A 77 -2.25 1.98 1.59
CA LEU A 77 -3.06 2.89 2.41
C LEU A 77 -4.30 2.19 2.97
N ILE A 78 -5.01 1.42 2.15
CA ILE A 78 -6.20 0.67 2.57
C ILE A 78 -5.82 -0.38 3.63
N PHE A 79 -4.82 -1.22 3.36
CA PHE A 79 -4.41 -2.26 4.31
C PHE A 79 -3.91 -1.68 5.64
N THR A 80 -3.12 -0.62 5.60
CA THR A 80 -2.64 0.05 6.82
C THR A 80 -3.80 0.66 7.60
N SER A 81 -4.81 1.24 6.94
CA SER A 81 -5.98 1.78 7.63
C SER A 81 -6.81 0.68 8.32
N LEU A 82 -7.00 -0.46 7.66
CA LEU A 82 -7.70 -1.62 8.23
C LEU A 82 -6.96 -2.17 9.46
N GLU A 83 -5.63 -2.29 9.38
CA GLU A 83 -4.79 -2.76 10.49
C GLU A 83 -4.86 -1.82 11.70
N VAL A 84 -4.75 -0.51 11.48
CA VAL A 84 -4.83 0.48 12.57
C VAL A 84 -6.22 0.47 13.23
N LEU A 85 -7.28 0.21 12.46
CA LEU A 85 -8.63 0.02 12.97
C LEU A 85 -8.83 -1.33 13.67
N SER A 86 -7.82 -2.20 13.67
CA SER A 86 -7.89 -3.59 14.17
C SER A 86 -8.91 -4.46 13.44
N ILE A 87 -9.17 -4.15 12.18
CA ILE A 87 -9.99 -5.00 11.33
C ILE A 87 -9.14 -6.18 10.85
N PRO A 88 -9.56 -7.42 11.07
CA PRO A 88 -8.76 -8.59 10.71
C PRO A 88 -8.54 -8.66 9.20
N LEU A 89 -7.27 -8.68 8.77
CA LEU A 89 -6.89 -8.75 7.36
C LEU A 89 -7.08 -10.16 6.75
N THR A 90 -7.39 -11.15 7.57
CA THR A 90 -7.57 -12.55 7.14
C THR A 90 -8.65 -12.71 6.06
N ALA A 91 -9.74 -11.95 6.16
CA ALA A 91 -10.80 -11.95 5.15
C ALA A 91 -10.28 -11.47 3.77
N PHE A 92 -9.32 -10.54 3.77
CA PHE A 92 -8.72 -9.99 2.55
C PHE A 92 -7.60 -10.88 2.01
N ALA A 93 -6.97 -11.72 2.84
CA ALA A 93 -5.90 -12.61 2.42
C ALA A 93 -6.38 -13.59 1.33
N PHE A 94 -7.59 -14.12 1.45
CA PHE A 94 -8.17 -15.03 0.47
C PHE A 94 -8.41 -14.33 -0.89
N VAL A 95 -9.00 -13.14 -0.85
CA VAL A 95 -9.26 -12.35 -2.07
C VAL A 95 -7.94 -11.93 -2.71
N SER A 96 -6.97 -11.47 -1.90
CA SER A 96 -5.63 -11.09 -2.38
C SER A 96 -4.90 -12.26 -3.01
N GLY A 97 -5.02 -13.47 -2.44
CA GLY A 97 -4.48 -14.71 -2.99
C GLY A 97 -5.08 -15.04 -4.37
N ALA A 98 -6.39 -14.95 -4.50
CA ALA A 98 -7.07 -15.17 -5.78
C ALA A 98 -6.64 -14.16 -6.85
N ILE A 99 -6.52 -12.87 -6.48
CA ILE A 99 -6.02 -11.81 -7.37
C ILE A 99 -4.57 -12.09 -7.77
N ALA A 100 -3.70 -12.47 -6.82
CA ALA A 100 -2.30 -12.77 -7.09
C ALA A 100 -2.14 -13.92 -8.09
N ILE A 101 -2.93 -14.98 -7.93
CA ILE A 101 -2.98 -16.12 -8.86
C ILE A 101 -3.43 -15.64 -10.25
N GLY A 102 -4.53 -14.89 -10.33
CA GLY A 102 -5.04 -14.38 -11.61
C GLY A 102 -4.03 -13.47 -12.33
N VAL A 103 -3.38 -12.56 -11.60
CA VAL A 103 -2.32 -11.71 -12.15
C VAL A 103 -1.11 -12.55 -12.57
N GLY A 104 -0.73 -13.58 -11.78
CA GLY A 104 0.35 -14.49 -12.11
C GLY A 104 0.13 -15.22 -13.44
N PHE A 105 -1.04 -15.81 -13.62
CA PHE A 105 -1.40 -16.46 -14.88
C PHE A 105 -1.50 -15.46 -16.05
N GLY A 106 -2.07 -14.27 -15.81
CA GLY A 106 -2.15 -13.23 -16.85
C GLY A 106 -0.79 -12.69 -17.27
N ALA A 107 0.19 -12.63 -16.36
CA ALA A 107 1.55 -12.18 -16.65
C ALA A 107 2.50 -13.29 -17.14
N GLN A 108 2.09 -14.55 -17.09
CA GLN A 108 2.95 -15.70 -17.36
C GLN A 108 3.71 -15.60 -18.69
N ASN A 109 3.02 -15.25 -19.79
CA ASN A 109 3.64 -15.15 -21.11
C ASN A 109 4.68 -14.01 -21.16
N ILE A 110 4.40 -12.89 -20.50
CA ILE A 110 5.32 -11.75 -20.45
C ILE A 110 6.59 -12.13 -19.69
N ILE A 111 6.44 -12.82 -18.56
CA ILE A 111 7.55 -13.28 -17.72
C ILE A 111 8.37 -14.32 -18.47
N ASN A 112 7.73 -15.30 -19.12
CA ASN A 112 8.45 -16.31 -19.91
C ASN A 112 9.25 -15.69 -21.05
N ASN A 113 8.69 -14.76 -21.81
CA ASN A 113 9.40 -14.08 -22.88
C ASN A 113 10.57 -13.24 -22.35
N PHE A 114 10.40 -12.60 -21.19
CA PHE A 114 11.44 -11.82 -20.56
C PHE A 114 12.61 -12.71 -20.09
N ILE A 115 12.30 -13.83 -19.42
CA ILE A 115 13.31 -14.80 -18.95
C ILE A 115 14.05 -15.42 -20.14
N SER A 116 13.32 -15.83 -21.18
CA SER A 116 13.95 -16.40 -22.40
C SER A 116 14.88 -15.39 -23.09
N GLY A 117 14.48 -14.13 -23.15
CA GLY A 117 15.35 -13.06 -23.66
C GLY A 117 16.61 -12.84 -22.81
N TRP A 118 16.50 -12.96 -21.49
CA TRP A 118 17.65 -12.88 -20.57
C TRP A 118 18.62 -14.05 -20.74
N ILE A 119 18.09 -15.26 -20.85
CA ILE A 119 18.91 -16.46 -21.08
C ILE A 119 19.70 -16.34 -22.38
N LEU A 120 19.04 -15.91 -23.47
CA LEU A 120 19.72 -15.70 -24.78
C LEU A 120 20.81 -14.63 -24.71
N MET A 121 20.65 -13.57 -23.89
CA MET A 121 21.70 -12.57 -23.69
C MET A 121 22.88 -13.09 -22.88
N TRP A 122 22.65 -14.06 -21.98
CA TRP A 122 23.73 -14.62 -21.15
C TRP A 122 24.53 -15.71 -21.87
N GLU A 123 23.94 -16.40 -22.83
CA GLU A 123 24.55 -17.51 -23.58
C GLU A 123 25.40 -17.04 -24.74
N ARG A 124 25.50 -15.71 -24.96
CA ARG A 124 26.37 -15.07 -25.97
C ARG A 124 27.81 -14.80 -25.41
#